data_d53a4da6dbd22aa11600fc17370707ea
#
_entry.id   d53a4da6dbd22aa11600fc17370707ea
#
_cell.length_a   1.000
_cell.length_b   1.000
_cell.length_c   1.000
_cell.angle_alpha   90.00
_cell.angle_beta   90.00
_cell.angle_gamma   90.00
#
_symmetry.space_group_name_H-M   'P 1'
#
loop_
_entity.id
_entity.type
_entity.pdbx_description
1 polymer ?
#
loop_
_entity_poly.entity_id
_entity_poly.type
_entity_poly.pdbx_seq_one_letter_code
_entity_poly.pdbx_strand_id
1 'polypeptide(L)'
;IKFLFFNNENELFDLPVSNLKQRISSIFGTKWDTQLLPVKEKTSLADIKGFVVKPDFTKKTRGKQFFFVNHRFIKSPFLHHAVSTAFEGLLRPGYQPGYFLYLQVDPKSIDINIHPTKTEVKFEEEQNLYAILRSAVKHSLGIFQVMPTLDFEQNSFLEVPYAFKDKLAVVPPIEVDSNFNPFKKDSNSNSSSFSSKNDAQKDELYSVIQQKEISSLNPSHES
;
A
#
# COMPACT_ATOMS: atom_id res chain seq x y z
N ILE A 1 30.71 -12.51 10.77
CA ILE A 1 32.03 -12.47 10.12
C ILE A 1 32.53 -11.02 10.15
N LYS A 2 33.79 -10.81 10.55
CA LYS A 2 34.49 -9.54 10.37
C LYS A 2 34.85 -9.38 8.89
N PHE A 3 34.74 -8.19 8.36
CA PHE A 3 35.07 -7.88 6.97
C PHE A 3 35.96 -6.64 6.91
N LEU A 4 37.11 -6.79 6.29
CA LEU A 4 38.09 -5.73 6.04
C LEU A 4 38.22 -5.51 4.52
N PHE A 5 38.17 -4.28 4.10
CA PHE A 5 38.34 -3.94 2.69
C PHE A 5 39.36 -2.80 2.52
N PHE A 6 40.40 -3.08 1.77
CA PHE A 6 41.47 -2.14 1.46
C PHE A 6 41.46 -1.79 -0.03
N ASN A 7 41.81 -0.56 -0.36
CA ASN A 7 42.06 -0.10 -1.72
C ASN A 7 43.37 0.70 -1.73
N ASN A 8 44.38 0.19 -2.44
CA ASN A 8 45.74 0.78 -2.48
C ASN A 8 46.27 1.12 -1.07
N GLU A 9 46.34 0.12 -0.19
CA GLU A 9 46.81 0.22 1.20
C GLU A 9 45.92 1.07 2.15
N ASN A 10 44.94 1.81 1.61
CA ASN A 10 43.97 2.54 2.41
C ASN A 10 42.83 1.62 2.85
N GLU A 11 42.59 1.58 4.16
CA GLU A 11 41.43 0.89 4.72
C GLU A 11 40.15 1.66 4.42
N LEU A 12 39.26 1.08 3.61
CA LEU A 12 37.97 1.65 3.28
C LEU A 12 36.87 1.18 4.21
N PHE A 13 36.91 -0.07 4.64
CA PHE A 13 35.95 -0.63 5.56
C PHE A 13 36.62 -1.57 6.58
N ASP A 14 36.42 -1.32 7.86
CA ASP A 14 36.57 -2.28 8.95
C ASP A 14 35.19 -2.56 9.56
N LEU A 15 34.60 -3.67 9.19
CA LEU A 15 33.27 -4.05 9.61
C LEU A 15 33.32 -5.20 10.60
N PRO A 16 33.11 -4.97 11.90
CA PRO A 16 33.10 -6.01 12.93
C PRO A 16 31.95 -6.98 12.72
N VAL A 17 31.95 -8.08 13.43
CA VAL A 17 30.81 -9.02 13.47
C VAL A 17 29.59 -8.29 13.98
N SER A 18 28.50 -8.28 13.17
CA SER A 18 27.29 -7.53 13.47
C SER A 18 26.07 -8.20 12.81
N ASN A 19 24.88 -7.83 13.27
CA ASN A 19 23.63 -8.23 12.61
C ASN A 19 23.43 -7.47 11.29
N LEU A 20 22.47 -7.92 10.47
CA LEU A 20 22.22 -7.33 9.14
C LEU A 20 21.90 -5.84 9.21
N LYS A 21 21.07 -5.41 10.15
CA LYS A 21 20.69 -4.00 10.32
C LYS A 21 21.89 -3.12 10.63
N GLN A 22 22.69 -3.54 11.60
CA GLN A 22 23.94 -2.86 11.97
C GLN A 22 24.93 -2.83 10.79
N ARG A 23 25.03 -3.94 10.03
CA ARG A 23 25.88 -4.01 8.82
C ARG A 23 25.46 -2.99 7.76
N ILE A 24 24.16 -2.87 7.50
CA ILE A 24 23.62 -1.86 6.58
C ILE A 24 23.97 -0.45 7.09
N SER A 25 23.76 -0.18 8.38
CA SER A 25 24.08 1.12 8.98
C SER A 25 25.57 1.44 8.94
N SER A 26 26.45 0.45 9.14
CA SER A 26 27.90 0.64 9.05
C SER A 26 28.37 0.96 7.63
N ILE A 27 27.72 0.39 6.61
CA ILE A 27 28.11 0.61 5.20
C ILE A 27 27.50 1.91 4.63
N PHE A 28 26.23 2.21 4.95
CA PHE A 28 25.48 3.29 4.32
C PHE A 28 25.27 4.51 5.22
N GLY A 29 25.71 4.42 6.48
CA GLY A 29 25.62 5.49 7.48
C GLY A 29 24.63 5.17 8.61
N THR A 30 24.88 5.71 9.80
CA THR A 30 24.14 5.42 11.04
C THR A 30 22.65 5.80 10.97
N LYS A 31 22.27 6.78 10.13
CA LYS A 31 20.87 7.19 9.94
C LYS A 31 19.97 6.05 9.44
N TRP A 32 20.54 5.02 8.82
CA TRP A 32 19.77 3.89 8.30
C TRP A 32 19.15 3.03 9.41
N ASP A 33 19.70 3.07 10.61
CA ASP A 33 19.15 2.27 11.72
C ASP A 33 17.68 2.61 12.03
N THR A 34 17.32 3.87 12.00
CA THR A 34 15.94 4.35 12.26
C THR A 34 15.02 4.29 11.04
N GLN A 35 15.59 4.16 9.84
CA GLN A 35 14.86 4.23 8.57
C GLN A 35 14.43 2.85 8.05
N LEU A 36 14.92 1.77 8.64
CA LEU A 36 14.68 0.41 8.19
C LEU A 36 13.52 -0.25 8.95
N LEU A 37 12.60 -0.86 8.21
CA LEU A 37 11.54 -1.72 8.71
C LEU A 37 11.90 -3.18 8.43
N PRO A 38 11.83 -4.08 9.42
CA PRO A 38 12.11 -5.48 9.20
C PRO A 38 11.00 -6.14 8.39
N VAL A 39 11.38 -6.99 7.45
CA VAL A 39 10.49 -7.89 6.71
C VAL A 39 10.88 -9.31 7.09
N LYS A 40 9.89 -10.11 7.49
CA LYS A 40 10.08 -11.52 7.79
C LYS A 40 8.80 -12.26 7.43
N GLU A 41 8.91 -13.18 6.47
CA GLU A 41 7.83 -14.05 6.07
C GLU A 41 8.38 -15.44 5.76
N LYS A 42 7.69 -16.46 6.21
CA LYS A 42 8.09 -17.84 5.97
C LYS A 42 6.92 -18.63 5.41
N THR A 43 7.07 -19.10 4.19
CA THR A 43 6.08 -19.92 3.49
C THR A 43 6.72 -21.25 3.04
N SER A 44 5.93 -22.12 2.47
CA SER A 44 6.43 -23.36 1.84
C SER A 44 7.31 -23.09 0.60
N LEU A 45 7.08 -21.98 -0.09
CA LEU A 45 7.78 -21.62 -1.33
C LEU A 45 9.07 -20.83 -1.06
N ALA A 46 9.07 -19.94 -0.07
CA ALA A 46 10.20 -19.08 0.23
C ALA A 46 10.26 -18.66 1.70
N ASP A 47 11.47 -18.51 2.23
CA ASP A 47 11.74 -17.79 3.48
C ASP A 47 12.32 -16.42 3.12
N ILE A 48 11.57 -15.34 3.40
CA ILE A 48 11.90 -13.96 3.06
C ILE A 48 12.30 -13.26 4.34
N LYS A 49 13.47 -12.65 4.34
CA LYS A 49 14.00 -11.87 5.47
C LYS A 49 14.72 -10.63 4.96
N GLY A 50 14.72 -9.58 5.76
CA GLY A 50 15.49 -8.40 5.46
C GLY A 50 14.85 -7.11 5.93
N PHE A 51 15.04 -6.05 5.16
CA PHE A 51 14.58 -4.72 5.52
C PHE A 51 14.09 -3.97 4.29
N VAL A 52 13.06 -3.14 4.50
CA VAL A 52 12.63 -2.10 3.56
C VAL A 52 12.80 -0.73 4.19
N VAL A 53 12.99 0.28 3.37
CA VAL A 53 13.13 1.67 3.83
C VAL A 53 11.75 2.28 4.04
N LYS A 54 11.56 2.98 5.14
CA LYS A 54 10.30 3.73 5.39
C LYS A 54 10.02 4.69 4.23
N PRO A 55 8.77 4.87 3.80
CA PRO A 55 8.38 5.76 2.69
C PRO A 55 8.94 7.17 2.80
N ASP A 56 8.97 7.74 4.01
CA ASP A 56 9.45 9.11 4.26
C ASP A 56 10.93 9.33 3.90
N PHE A 57 11.73 8.26 3.89
CA PHE A 57 13.17 8.29 3.64
C PHE A 57 13.55 7.79 2.24
N THR A 58 12.57 7.53 1.38
CA THR A 58 12.79 7.10 0.01
C THR A 58 13.32 8.26 -0.85
N LYS A 59 13.90 7.96 -2.01
CA LYS A 59 14.54 8.95 -2.89
C LYS A 59 14.03 8.81 -4.32
N LYS A 60 14.11 9.90 -5.11
CA LYS A 60 13.78 9.89 -6.55
C LYS A 60 14.75 9.03 -7.37
N THR A 61 16.02 9.00 -6.98
CA THR A 61 17.01 8.14 -7.64
C THR A 61 16.81 6.69 -7.21
N ARG A 62 17.10 5.75 -8.11
CA ARG A 62 17.21 4.33 -7.77
C ARG A 62 18.17 4.20 -6.59
N GLY A 63 17.59 4.00 -5.41
CA GLY A 63 18.32 3.96 -4.16
C GLY A 63 18.98 2.59 -3.94
N LYS A 64 19.08 2.23 -2.69
CA LYS A 64 19.64 0.95 -2.27
C LYS A 64 18.60 -0.14 -2.47
N GLN A 65 18.73 -0.91 -3.55
CA GLN A 65 17.80 -1.94 -3.98
C GLN A 65 18.55 -3.26 -4.14
N PHE A 66 18.51 -4.11 -3.11
CA PHE A 66 19.29 -5.34 -3.06
C PHE A 66 18.40 -6.54 -2.80
N PHE A 67 18.39 -7.47 -3.78
CA PHE A 67 17.88 -8.81 -3.60
C PHE A 67 19.02 -9.81 -3.51
N PHE A 68 18.87 -10.74 -2.58
CA PHE A 68 19.76 -11.90 -2.47
C PHE A 68 18.90 -13.16 -2.49
N VAL A 69 19.08 -14.00 -3.49
CA VAL A 69 18.43 -15.31 -3.60
C VAL A 69 19.45 -16.37 -3.32
N ASN A 70 19.22 -17.21 -2.31
CA ASN A 70 20.16 -18.24 -1.86
C ASN A 70 21.59 -17.69 -1.71
N HIS A 71 21.71 -16.52 -1.03
CA HIS A 71 22.96 -15.79 -0.78
C HIS A 71 23.61 -15.15 -2.01
N ARG A 72 23.01 -15.19 -3.17
CA ARG A 72 23.51 -14.57 -4.39
C ARG A 72 22.79 -13.25 -4.67
N PHE A 73 23.55 -12.19 -4.97
CA PHE A 73 22.97 -10.93 -5.42
C PHE A 73 22.27 -11.09 -6.79
N ILE A 74 21.02 -10.64 -6.88
CA ILE A 74 20.17 -10.77 -8.05
C ILE A 74 19.57 -9.41 -8.43
N LYS A 75 19.48 -9.16 -9.73
CA LYS A 75 18.72 -8.06 -10.32
C LYS A 75 17.48 -8.66 -10.97
N SER A 76 16.31 -8.38 -10.43
CA SER A 76 15.04 -8.83 -10.99
C SER A 76 14.05 -7.68 -11.06
N PRO A 77 13.72 -7.21 -12.27
CA PRO A 77 12.65 -6.21 -12.46
C PRO A 77 11.31 -6.69 -11.93
N PHE A 78 11.04 -7.98 -12.05
CA PHE A 78 9.81 -8.61 -11.57
C PHE A 78 9.67 -8.53 -10.04
N LEU A 79 10.69 -8.91 -9.29
CA LEU A 79 10.69 -8.78 -7.83
C LEU A 79 10.69 -7.31 -7.39
N HIS A 80 11.38 -6.44 -8.13
CA HIS A 80 11.34 -4.99 -7.88
C HIS A 80 9.92 -4.45 -8.03
N HIS A 81 9.20 -4.87 -9.07
CA HIS A 81 7.80 -4.48 -9.27
C HIS A 81 6.90 -4.96 -8.12
N ALA A 82 7.11 -6.17 -7.59
CA ALA A 82 6.38 -6.67 -6.43
C ALA A 82 6.54 -5.75 -5.20
N VAL A 83 7.79 -5.35 -4.91
CA VAL A 83 8.06 -4.41 -3.81
C VAL A 83 7.45 -3.03 -4.11
N SER A 84 7.61 -2.51 -5.32
CA SER A 84 7.05 -1.21 -5.71
C SER A 84 5.54 -1.15 -5.57
N THR A 85 4.84 -2.22 -5.96
CA THR A 85 3.38 -2.36 -5.80
C THR A 85 2.96 -2.45 -4.33
N ALA A 86 3.80 -3.02 -3.46
CA ALA A 86 3.53 -3.01 -2.01
C ALA A 86 3.60 -1.60 -1.41
N PHE A 87 4.38 -0.71 -2.00
CA PHE A 87 4.51 0.70 -1.61
C PHE A 87 3.52 1.63 -2.32
N GLU A 88 2.61 1.10 -3.16
CA GLU A 88 1.63 1.89 -3.89
C GLU A 88 0.76 2.73 -2.94
N GLY A 89 0.59 4.01 -3.26
CA GLY A 89 -0.10 4.98 -2.40
C GLY A 89 0.72 5.54 -1.24
N LEU A 90 1.92 5.00 -0.95
CA LEU A 90 2.78 5.47 0.14
C LEU A 90 3.96 6.31 -0.33
N LEU A 91 4.37 6.15 -1.59
CA LEU A 91 5.48 6.90 -2.17
C LEU A 91 5.01 8.17 -2.87
N ARG A 92 5.79 9.22 -2.76
CA ARG A 92 5.62 10.42 -3.58
C ARG A 92 5.89 10.10 -5.06
N PRO A 93 5.24 10.78 -6.01
CA PRO A 93 5.49 10.57 -7.43
C PRO A 93 6.97 10.63 -7.79
N GLY A 94 7.46 9.62 -8.51
CA GLY A 94 8.86 9.49 -8.94
C GLY A 94 9.83 8.99 -7.87
N TYR A 95 9.38 8.73 -6.64
CA TYR A 95 10.22 8.12 -5.61
C TYR A 95 10.25 6.59 -5.75
N GLN A 96 11.38 5.98 -5.37
CA GLN A 96 11.63 4.55 -5.50
C GLN A 96 11.83 3.91 -4.13
N PRO A 97 11.28 2.69 -3.89
CA PRO A 97 11.49 1.98 -2.64
C PRO A 97 12.95 1.56 -2.50
N GLY A 98 13.47 1.62 -1.28
CA GLY A 98 14.75 1.02 -0.92
C GLY A 98 14.54 -0.28 -0.15
N TYR A 99 15.38 -1.29 -0.40
CA TYR A 99 15.24 -2.58 0.27
C TYR A 99 16.53 -3.39 0.25
N PHE A 100 16.64 -4.28 1.25
CA PHE A 100 17.69 -5.27 1.45
C PHE A 100 17.01 -6.59 1.79
N LEU A 101 16.62 -7.37 0.77
CA LEU A 101 15.79 -8.54 0.92
C LEU A 101 16.54 -9.82 0.55
N TYR A 102 16.45 -10.80 1.42
CA TYR A 102 17.03 -12.13 1.29
C TYR A 102 15.89 -13.13 1.13
N LEU A 103 15.95 -13.88 0.04
CA LEU A 103 15.01 -14.94 -0.30
C LEU A 103 15.73 -16.27 -0.28
N GLN A 104 15.28 -17.17 0.57
CA GLN A 104 15.72 -18.54 0.58
C GLN A 104 14.64 -19.38 -0.07
N VAL A 105 14.96 -20.01 -1.20
CA VAL A 105 14.04 -20.84 -2.00
C VAL A 105 14.69 -22.18 -2.28
N ASP A 106 13.90 -23.19 -2.65
CA ASP A 106 14.46 -24.50 -3.07
C ASP A 106 15.34 -24.27 -4.32
N PRO A 107 16.61 -24.70 -4.32
CA PRO A 107 17.47 -24.60 -5.50
C PRO A 107 16.92 -25.27 -6.75
N LYS A 108 16.02 -26.25 -6.60
CA LYS A 108 15.37 -26.94 -7.73
C LYS A 108 14.32 -26.07 -8.42
N SER A 109 13.72 -25.11 -7.70
CA SER A 109 12.66 -24.23 -8.22
C SER A 109 13.20 -22.98 -8.91
N ILE A 110 14.53 -22.87 -9.10
CA ILE A 110 15.16 -21.71 -9.73
C ILE A 110 16.16 -22.13 -10.82
N ASP A 111 16.15 -21.38 -11.92
CA ASP A 111 17.20 -21.45 -12.93
C ASP A 111 18.03 -20.15 -12.89
N ILE A 112 19.34 -20.32 -12.60
CA ILE A 112 20.32 -19.22 -12.51
C ILE A 112 21.12 -19.11 -13.81
N ASN A 113 21.07 -20.12 -14.68
CA ASN A 113 21.92 -20.18 -15.87
C ASN A 113 21.32 -19.49 -17.10
N ILE A 114 20.52 -18.47 -16.90
CA ILE A 114 19.85 -17.73 -17.98
C ILE A 114 20.68 -16.58 -18.56
N HIS A 115 21.69 -16.08 -17.84
CA HIS A 115 22.55 -15.01 -18.28
C HIS A 115 24.03 -15.25 -17.89
N PRO A 116 25.02 -14.88 -18.74
CA PRO A 116 26.44 -15.07 -18.44
C PRO A 116 26.90 -14.48 -17.10
N THR A 117 26.35 -13.33 -16.70
CA THR A 117 26.66 -12.67 -15.41
C THR A 117 26.02 -13.36 -14.21
N LYS A 118 25.07 -14.25 -14.42
CA LYS A 118 24.31 -14.98 -13.37
C LYS A 118 23.72 -14.04 -12.31
N THR A 119 23.38 -12.82 -12.71
CA THR A 119 22.68 -11.84 -11.85
C THR A 119 21.17 -11.88 -12.02
N GLU A 120 20.68 -12.66 -12.98
CA GLU A 120 19.27 -12.87 -13.23
C GLU A 120 18.91 -14.31 -12.85
N VAL A 121 17.71 -14.50 -12.37
CA VAL A 121 17.16 -15.80 -11.95
C VAL A 121 15.75 -15.92 -12.46
N LYS A 122 15.42 -17.07 -13.03
CA LYS A 122 14.06 -17.45 -13.36
C LYS A 122 13.53 -18.36 -12.25
N PHE A 123 12.35 -18.05 -11.76
CA PHE A 123 11.66 -18.87 -10.76
C PHE A 123 10.61 -19.73 -11.46
N GLU A 124 10.43 -20.93 -10.99
CA GLU A 124 9.40 -21.84 -11.50
C GLU A 124 7.99 -21.28 -11.19
N GLU A 125 7.80 -20.80 -9.96
CA GLU A 125 6.55 -20.20 -9.48
C GLU A 125 6.65 -18.69 -9.30
N GLU A 126 6.98 -17.96 -10.36
CA GLU A 126 7.19 -16.51 -10.30
C GLU A 126 5.99 -15.73 -9.72
N GLN A 127 4.77 -16.07 -10.13
CA GLN A 127 3.56 -15.37 -9.70
C GLN A 127 3.27 -15.56 -8.21
N ASN A 128 3.48 -16.77 -7.71
CA ASN A 128 3.29 -17.05 -6.29
C ASN A 128 4.35 -16.33 -5.45
N LEU A 129 5.61 -16.35 -5.89
CA LEU A 129 6.69 -15.62 -5.23
C LEU A 129 6.44 -14.11 -5.22
N TYR A 130 5.94 -13.56 -6.33
CA TYR A 130 5.52 -12.16 -6.42
C TYR A 130 4.45 -11.80 -5.38
N ALA A 131 3.39 -12.62 -5.30
CA ALA A 131 2.31 -12.39 -4.36
C ALA A 131 2.77 -12.46 -2.90
N ILE A 132 3.62 -13.45 -2.57
CA ILE A 132 4.19 -13.62 -1.24
C ILE A 132 5.08 -12.42 -0.89
N LEU A 133 5.99 -12.03 -1.78
CA LEU A 133 6.88 -10.90 -1.54
C LEU A 133 6.12 -9.58 -1.36
N ARG A 134 5.15 -9.30 -2.23
CA ARG A 134 4.27 -8.14 -2.12
C ARG A 134 3.51 -8.12 -0.79
N SER A 135 2.94 -9.26 -0.40
CA SER A 135 2.20 -9.40 0.87
C SER A 135 3.11 -9.20 2.07
N ALA A 136 4.29 -9.82 2.09
CA ALA A 136 5.26 -9.69 3.17
C ALA A 136 5.71 -8.24 3.40
N VAL A 137 6.00 -7.52 2.32
CA VAL A 137 6.38 -6.11 2.39
C VAL A 137 5.19 -5.25 2.85
N LYS A 138 4.00 -5.48 2.29
CA LYS A 138 2.79 -4.75 2.67
C LYS A 138 2.43 -4.97 4.14
N HIS A 139 2.54 -6.19 4.63
CA HIS A 139 2.33 -6.55 6.03
C HIS A 139 3.33 -5.83 6.96
N SER A 140 4.62 -5.82 6.59
CA SER A 140 5.64 -5.07 7.33
C SER A 140 5.32 -3.58 7.40
N LEU A 141 4.92 -2.96 6.29
CA LEU A 141 4.51 -1.55 6.25
C LEU A 141 3.28 -1.28 7.12
N GLY A 142 2.32 -2.21 7.17
CA GLY A 142 1.12 -2.11 8.01
C GLY A 142 1.43 -2.20 9.51
N ILE A 143 2.21 -3.21 9.95
CA ILE A 143 2.58 -3.41 11.35
C ILE A 143 3.28 -2.16 11.93
N PHE A 144 4.12 -1.50 11.15
CA PHE A 144 4.85 -0.32 11.60
C PHE A 144 4.11 1.00 11.35
N GLN A 145 2.78 0.94 11.16
CA GLN A 145 1.90 2.09 11.02
C GLN A 145 2.34 3.09 9.95
N VAL A 146 3.01 2.61 8.94
CA VAL A 146 3.42 3.41 7.79
C VAL A 146 2.26 3.61 6.81
N MET A 147 1.29 2.70 6.85
CA MET A 147 0.00 2.87 6.17
C MET A 147 -0.94 3.64 7.09
N PRO A 148 -1.72 4.61 6.59
CA PRO A 148 -2.83 5.14 7.36
C PRO A 148 -3.74 3.95 7.70
N THR A 149 -3.69 3.52 8.94
CA THR A 149 -4.75 2.70 9.50
C THR A 149 -5.98 3.59 9.52
N LEU A 150 -7.07 3.12 8.96
CA LEU A 150 -8.36 3.68 9.34
C LEU A 150 -8.50 3.31 10.81
N ASP A 151 -8.11 4.23 11.70
CA ASP A 151 -8.40 4.12 13.11
C ASP A 151 -9.92 4.18 13.25
N PHE A 152 -10.52 3.01 13.31
CA PHE A 152 -11.86 2.85 13.90
C PHE A 152 -11.76 2.93 15.42
N GLU A 153 -10.74 3.61 15.97
CA GLU A 153 -10.77 4.02 17.34
C GLU A 153 -11.98 4.93 17.51
N GLN A 154 -12.90 4.43 18.28
CA GLN A 154 -14.15 5.03 18.70
C GLN A 154 -14.09 6.55 18.58
N ASN A 155 -14.69 7.07 17.50
CA ASN A 155 -15.00 8.48 17.48
C ASN A 155 -15.76 8.77 18.76
N SER A 156 -15.16 9.53 19.66
CA SER A 156 -15.80 10.05 20.85
C SER A 156 -17.11 10.83 20.55
N PHE A 157 -17.39 11.07 19.28
CA PHE A 157 -18.65 11.58 18.76
C PHE A 157 -19.81 10.57 18.83
N LEU A 158 -19.54 9.27 19.03
CA LEU A 158 -20.54 8.24 19.28
C LEU A 158 -20.69 7.91 20.77
N GLU A 159 -20.00 8.61 21.67
CA GLU A 159 -20.29 8.52 23.07
C GLU A 159 -21.71 9.01 23.34
N VAL A 160 -22.55 8.10 23.85
CA VAL A 160 -23.90 8.43 24.30
C VAL A 160 -23.79 9.60 25.27
N PRO A 161 -24.51 10.73 25.05
CA PRO A 161 -24.46 11.87 25.96
C PRO A 161 -24.62 11.41 27.41
N TYR A 162 -23.85 11.98 28.31
CA TYR A 162 -23.74 11.58 29.72
C TYR A 162 -25.12 11.39 30.40
N ALA A 163 -26.13 12.12 29.94
CA ALA A 163 -27.50 12.04 30.40
C ALA A 163 -28.22 10.71 30.11
N PHE A 164 -27.65 9.84 29.29
CA PHE A 164 -28.24 8.55 28.90
C PHE A 164 -27.43 7.32 29.35
N LYS A 165 -26.25 7.52 29.99
CA LYS A 165 -25.36 6.41 30.40
C LYS A 165 -26.02 5.46 31.40
N ASP A 166 -26.94 5.95 32.23
CA ASP A 166 -27.58 5.17 33.29
C ASP A 166 -29.04 4.78 32.95
N LYS A 167 -29.51 5.05 31.75
CA LYS A 167 -30.84 4.63 31.33
C LYS A 167 -30.79 3.26 30.68
N LEU A 168 -31.54 2.32 31.26
CA LEU A 168 -31.78 1.04 30.61
C LEU A 168 -32.43 1.26 29.26
N ALA A 169 -31.84 0.64 28.23
CA ALA A 169 -32.39 0.69 26.89
C ALA A 169 -33.80 0.09 26.89
N VAL A 170 -34.80 0.93 26.72
CA VAL A 170 -36.18 0.50 26.53
C VAL A 170 -36.34 0.19 25.04
N VAL A 171 -36.52 -1.09 24.73
CA VAL A 171 -36.87 -1.50 23.37
C VAL A 171 -38.26 -0.99 23.08
N PRO A 172 -38.49 -0.11 22.11
CA PRO A 172 -39.84 0.34 21.79
C PRO A 172 -40.67 -0.86 21.31
N PRO A 173 -41.95 -0.98 21.76
CA PRO A 173 -42.81 -2.03 21.25
C PRO A 173 -43.00 -1.84 19.75
N ILE A 174 -42.74 -2.89 18.99
CA ILE A 174 -43.01 -2.90 17.55
C ILE A 174 -44.52 -3.19 17.41
N GLU A 175 -45.32 -2.15 17.15
CA GLU A 175 -46.70 -2.32 16.72
C GLU A 175 -46.70 -2.73 15.25
N VAL A 176 -46.94 -3.98 14.96
CA VAL A 176 -47.09 -4.49 13.60
C VAL A 176 -48.55 -4.34 13.19
N ASP A 177 -48.82 -3.42 12.28
CA ASP A 177 -50.13 -3.34 11.63
C ASP A 177 -50.27 -4.54 10.67
N SER A 178 -51.07 -5.54 11.09
CA SER A 178 -51.31 -6.76 10.29
C SER A 178 -52.06 -6.50 8.99
N ASN A 179 -52.66 -5.31 8.81
CA ASN A 179 -53.37 -4.91 7.61
C ASN A 179 -52.53 -4.03 6.69
N PHE A 180 -51.26 -3.69 7.04
CA PHE A 180 -50.39 -2.91 6.24
C PHE A 180 -49.95 -3.68 4.97
N ASN A 181 -50.41 -3.28 3.83
CA ASN A 181 -50.01 -3.80 2.52
C ASN A 181 -49.18 -2.76 1.75
N PRO A 182 -47.88 -2.88 1.64
CA PRO A 182 -47.03 -1.89 0.95
C PRO A 182 -47.29 -1.81 -0.57
N PHE A 183 -48.04 -2.75 -1.12
CA PHE A 183 -48.38 -2.80 -2.55
C PHE A 183 -49.81 -2.30 -2.88
N LYS A 184 -50.59 -1.87 -1.88
CA LYS A 184 -51.91 -1.32 -2.08
C LYS A 184 -51.75 0.16 -2.44
N LYS A 185 -51.96 0.53 -3.70
CA LYS A 185 -52.08 1.92 -4.12
C LYS A 185 -53.37 2.50 -3.58
N ASP A 186 -53.31 3.29 -2.53
CA ASP A 186 -54.43 4.11 -2.11
C ASP A 186 -54.62 5.28 -3.09
N SER A 187 -55.71 5.27 -3.79
CA SER A 187 -56.16 6.32 -4.72
C SER A 187 -56.75 7.53 -4.01
N ASN A 188 -56.25 7.91 -2.83
CA ASN A 188 -56.66 9.13 -2.17
C ASN A 188 -55.44 9.81 -1.53
N SER A 189 -54.72 10.58 -2.36
CA SER A 189 -53.61 11.41 -1.89
C SER A 189 -54.12 12.81 -1.54
N ASN A 190 -54.30 13.06 -0.26
CA ASN A 190 -54.20 14.43 0.24
C ASN A 190 -52.73 14.79 0.35
N SER A 191 -52.28 15.59 -0.60
CA SER A 191 -50.93 16.10 -0.68
C SER A 191 -50.58 17.03 0.48
N SER A 192 -49.77 16.56 1.43
CA SER A 192 -48.99 17.46 2.25
C SER A 192 -47.65 17.67 1.56
N SER A 193 -47.48 18.87 1.01
CA SER A 193 -46.30 19.33 0.31
C SER A 193 -45.07 19.38 1.24
N PHE A 194 -44.16 18.41 1.11
CA PHE A 194 -42.77 18.62 1.47
C PHE A 194 -42.06 19.22 0.23
N SER A 195 -41.99 20.52 0.18
CA SER A 195 -41.19 21.26 -0.80
C SER A 195 -39.72 21.07 -0.47
N SER A 196 -39.04 20.18 -1.19
CA SER A 196 -37.60 20.11 -1.15
C SER A 196 -37.02 21.24 -1.99
N LYS A 197 -36.30 22.15 -1.37
CA LYS A 197 -35.58 23.28 -1.98
C LYS A 197 -34.39 22.85 -2.88
N ASN A 198 -34.29 21.59 -3.25
CA ASN A 198 -33.14 21.06 -3.99
C ASN A 198 -33.36 20.83 -5.47
N ASP A 199 -34.59 21.00 -5.99
CA ASP A 199 -34.86 20.77 -7.44
C ASP A 199 -34.51 21.96 -8.29
N ALA A 200 -34.63 23.20 -7.80
CA ALA A 200 -34.28 24.40 -8.55
C ALA A 200 -32.78 24.53 -8.88
N GLN A 201 -31.91 23.96 -8.05
CA GLN A 201 -30.45 23.96 -8.30
C GLN A 201 -29.99 22.91 -9.31
N LYS A 202 -30.75 21.84 -9.51
CA LYS A 202 -30.41 20.80 -10.49
C LYS A 202 -30.69 21.28 -11.93
N ASP A 203 -31.78 21.95 -12.14
CA ASP A 203 -32.16 22.45 -13.49
C ASP A 203 -31.18 23.54 -13.98
N GLU A 204 -30.69 24.39 -13.11
CA GLU A 204 -29.65 25.38 -13.45
C GLU A 204 -28.30 24.73 -13.82
N LEU A 205 -27.94 23.63 -13.17
CA LEU A 205 -26.67 22.91 -13.45
C LEU A 205 -26.71 22.21 -14.82
N TYR A 206 -27.84 21.63 -15.20
CA TYR A 206 -28.03 20.97 -16.51
C TYR A 206 -28.07 21.97 -17.67
N SER A 207 -28.62 23.15 -17.48
CA SER A 207 -28.65 24.18 -18.52
C SER A 207 -27.26 24.74 -18.86
N VAL A 208 -26.37 24.86 -17.85
CA VAL A 208 -25.01 25.33 -18.04
C VAL A 208 -24.12 24.29 -18.76
N ILE A 209 -24.40 23.00 -18.56
CA ILE A 209 -23.65 21.93 -19.22
C ILE A 209 -24.02 21.83 -20.69
N GLN A 210 -25.30 21.95 -21.03
CA GLN A 210 -25.77 21.95 -22.44
C GLN A 210 -25.28 23.15 -23.26
N GLN A 211 -25.17 24.34 -22.66
CA GLN A 211 -24.59 25.49 -23.35
C GLN A 211 -23.07 25.35 -23.61
N LYS A 212 -22.36 24.61 -22.80
CA LYS A 212 -20.93 24.36 -23.02
C LYS A 212 -20.64 23.36 -24.13
N GLU A 213 -21.52 22.38 -24.33
CA GLU A 213 -21.37 21.39 -25.43
C GLU A 213 -21.70 22.00 -26.81
N ILE A 214 -22.64 22.95 -26.89
CA ILE A 214 -22.98 23.60 -28.14
C ILE A 214 -21.91 24.60 -28.59
N SER A 215 -21.17 25.21 -27.68
CA SER A 215 -20.08 26.14 -28.02
C SER A 215 -18.78 25.48 -28.48
N SER A 216 -18.63 24.15 -28.27
CA SER A 216 -17.44 23.40 -28.68
C SER A 216 -17.56 22.72 -30.06
N LEU A 217 -18.70 22.85 -30.74
CA LEU A 217 -19.01 22.17 -32.03
C LEU A 217 -18.97 23.04 -33.26
N ASN A 218 -18.53 24.32 -33.18
CA ASN A 218 -18.34 25.16 -34.36
C ASN A 218 -16.87 25.53 -34.54
N PRO A 219 -16.10 24.82 -35.39
CA PRO A 219 -14.86 25.36 -35.95
C PRO A 219 -15.23 26.23 -37.12
N SER A 220 -15.12 27.57 -36.98
CA SER A 220 -15.19 28.51 -38.07
C SER A 220 -14.08 28.28 -39.07
N HIS A 221 -14.45 27.84 -40.26
CA HIS A 221 -13.70 28.06 -41.48
C HIS A 221 -13.80 29.56 -41.81
N GLU A 222 -12.63 30.23 -41.91
CA GLU A 222 -12.48 31.36 -42.82
C GLU A 222 -10.97 31.63 -43.09
N SER A 223 -10.66 31.53 -44.36
CA SER A 223 -9.65 32.22 -45.22
C SER A 223 -8.21 32.30 -44.76
#